data_473e4cc56e738a7b9359c4dfb2a5e423
#
_entry.id   473e4cc56e738a7b9359c4dfb2a5e423
#
_cell.length_a   1.000
_cell.length_b   1.000
_cell.length_c   1.000
_cell.angle_alpha   90.00
_cell.angle_beta   90.00
_cell.angle_gamma   90.00
#
_symmetry.space_group_name_H-M   'P 1'
#
loop_
_entity.id
_entity.type
_entity.pdbx_description
1 polymer ?
#
loop_
_entity_poly.entity_id
_entity_poly.type
_entity_poly.pdbx_seq_one_letter_code
_entity_poly.pdbx_strand_id
1 'polypeptide(L)'
;MIPMEIKTKIALTADWLVSYAGAERVIKELIDLYPNLDLFSVVDFLSDESRTHFQGKRATTTFIQRLPKAETSYQKYLPLMPVAIEQLDVSAYDIVLSSSHAVAKGVLTGPDQMHISYVHSPIRYAWDLQHQYLREAKLDKGLKGIIAKYLLHKIRLWDYRTANGVNHFIANSHFIARRIKKVYGRNADVIYPPVDVRRFILNENKEDYYVTASRLVPYKRIDLIVDAFAAMPNKKLIVIGDGSEMSKIKSKATTNVEILGFQPNEIMRDYMKNAKAFVFAAEEDFGITPVEAQACGTPVIAFGKGGSLETIRPYGVNKPTGVFFAEQTVPSLIDAINLFENIFDKITPENCRENALRFSVDIFKDTFSKYIDEKWSEFNVAKKIQY
;
A
#
# COMPACT_ATOMS: atom_id res chain seq x y z
N MET A 1 19.36 -20.13 -17.53
CA MET A 1 18.00 -19.73 -17.19
C MET A 1 17.10 -20.24 -18.32
N ILE A 2 16.10 -21.07 -18.02
CA ILE A 2 15.11 -21.48 -19.02
C ILE A 2 14.06 -20.37 -18.98
N PRO A 3 13.88 -19.59 -20.06
CA PRO A 3 12.83 -18.56 -20.09
C PRO A 3 11.47 -19.21 -19.85
N MET A 4 10.57 -18.48 -19.21
CA MET A 4 9.18 -18.92 -19.05
C MET A 4 8.62 -19.27 -20.43
N GLU A 5 8.28 -20.55 -20.65
CA GLU A 5 7.74 -20.98 -21.95
C GLU A 5 6.43 -20.26 -22.25
N ILE A 6 6.15 -19.99 -23.53
CA ILE A 6 4.92 -19.34 -24.04
C ILE A 6 3.63 -20.05 -23.58
N LYS A 7 3.72 -21.22 -22.98
CA LYS A 7 2.61 -22.06 -22.51
C LYS A 7 2.28 -21.95 -21.01
N THR A 8 3.09 -21.28 -20.17
CA THR A 8 2.86 -21.20 -18.73
C THR A 8 1.60 -20.38 -18.44
N LYS A 9 0.61 -21.00 -17.80
CA LYS A 9 -0.65 -20.36 -17.44
C LYS A 9 -0.54 -19.72 -16.07
N ILE A 10 -0.93 -18.45 -15.97
CA ILE A 10 -0.84 -17.66 -14.74
C ILE A 10 -2.24 -17.25 -14.28
N ALA A 11 -2.58 -17.55 -13.02
CA ALA A 11 -3.72 -16.94 -12.33
C ALA A 11 -3.23 -15.82 -11.43
N LEU A 12 -3.93 -14.69 -11.41
CA LEU A 12 -3.72 -13.60 -10.44
C LEU A 12 -4.95 -13.46 -9.56
N THR A 13 -4.80 -13.71 -8.27
CA THR A 13 -5.88 -13.61 -7.28
C THR A 13 -5.74 -12.32 -6.48
N ALA A 14 -6.78 -11.51 -6.41
CA ALA A 14 -6.87 -10.28 -5.61
C ALA A 14 -7.88 -10.43 -4.47
N ASP A 15 -7.74 -9.64 -3.40
CA ASP A 15 -8.73 -9.65 -2.30
C ASP A 15 -10.08 -9.12 -2.78
N TRP A 16 -10.10 -7.93 -3.37
CA TRP A 16 -11.27 -7.30 -3.99
C TRP A 16 -10.84 -6.22 -4.98
N LEU A 17 -11.69 -5.95 -5.94
CA LEU A 17 -11.48 -4.95 -6.97
C LEU A 17 -12.66 -3.96 -6.94
N VAL A 18 -12.48 -2.84 -6.24
CA VAL A 18 -13.57 -1.86 -6.00
C VAL A 18 -13.15 -0.44 -6.37
N SER A 19 -11.87 -0.12 -6.21
CA SER A 19 -11.31 1.19 -6.53
C SER A 19 -9.87 1.02 -7.02
N TYR A 20 -9.40 1.93 -7.86
CA TYR A 20 -8.01 1.93 -8.29
C TYR A 20 -7.14 2.68 -7.27
N ALA A 21 -6.45 1.93 -6.41
CA ALA A 21 -5.61 2.44 -5.33
C ALA A 21 -4.21 1.76 -5.32
N GLY A 22 -3.56 1.67 -4.15
CA GLY A 22 -2.18 1.19 -4.06
C GLY A 22 -1.98 -0.26 -4.46
N ALA A 23 -2.84 -1.18 -4.03
CA ALA A 23 -2.77 -2.59 -4.38
C ALA A 23 -3.07 -2.82 -5.87
N GLU A 24 -4.05 -2.10 -6.40
CA GLU A 24 -4.47 -2.18 -7.78
C GLU A 24 -3.40 -1.67 -8.75
N ARG A 25 -2.50 -0.79 -8.31
CA ARG A 25 -1.31 -0.39 -9.09
C ARG A 25 -0.36 -1.57 -9.30
N VAL A 26 -0.16 -2.42 -8.30
CA VAL A 26 0.62 -3.65 -8.43
C VAL A 26 -0.06 -4.62 -9.40
N ILE A 27 -1.37 -4.86 -9.23
CA ILE A 27 -2.16 -5.73 -10.12
C ILE A 27 -2.06 -5.26 -11.58
N LYS A 28 -2.18 -3.95 -11.81
CA LYS A 28 -2.04 -3.34 -13.15
C LYS A 28 -0.68 -3.67 -13.77
N GLU A 29 0.42 -3.52 -13.03
CA GLU A 29 1.75 -3.80 -13.56
C GLU A 29 1.99 -5.31 -13.78
N LEU A 30 1.35 -6.18 -12.99
CA LEU A 30 1.37 -7.63 -13.23
C LEU A 30 0.58 -8.02 -14.48
N ILE A 31 -0.56 -7.37 -14.74
CA ILE A 31 -1.32 -7.55 -15.99
C ILE A 31 -0.49 -7.09 -17.20
N ASP A 32 0.25 -5.99 -17.06
CA ASP A 32 1.12 -5.50 -18.14
C ASP A 32 2.32 -6.42 -18.41
N LEU A 33 2.88 -7.05 -17.36
CA LEU A 33 3.95 -8.03 -17.49
C LEU A 33 3.47 -9.35 -18.10
N TYR A 34 2.26 -9.78 -17.71
CA TYR A 34 1.66 -11.05 -18.12
C TYR A 34 0.27 -10.85 -18.72
N PRO A 35 0.16 -10.35 -19.97
CA PRO A 35 -1.14 -9.97 -20.55
C PRO A 35 -2.13 -11.14 -20.67
N ASN A 36 -1.63 -12.38 -20.71
CA ASN A 36 -2.44 -13.59 -20.82
C ASN A 36 -2.90 -14.17 -19.47
N LEU A 37 -2.55 -13.55 -18.34
CA LEU A 37 -3.02 -14.01 -17.03
C LEU A 37 -4.54 -13.89 -16.91
N ASP A 38 -5.14 -14.81 -16.15
CA ASP A 38 -6.53 -14.72 -15.75
C ASP A 38 -6.65 -14.13 -14.33
N LEU A 39 -7.66 -13.26 -14.17
CA LEU A 39 -7.87 -12.49 -12.95
C LEU A 39 -8.99 -13.09 -12.12
N PHE A 40 -8.74 -13.25 -10.81
CA PHE A 40 -9.67 -13.77 -9.81
C PHE A 40 -9.79 -12.80 -8.64
N SER A 41 -10.97 -12.69 -8.04
CA SER A 41 -11.18 -11.82 -6.87
C SER A 41 -12.38 -12.25 -6.06
N VAL A 42 -12.44 -11.88 -4.79
CA VAL A 42 -13.67 -12.09 -3.98
C VAL A 42 -14.85 -11.35 -4.60
N VAL A 43 -14.65 -10.07 -4.96
CA VAL A 43 -15.63 -9.23 -5.68
C VAL A 43 -14.92 -8.32 -6.68
N ASP A 44 -15.63 -7.95 -7.77
CA ASP A 44 -15.17 -7.02 -8.80
C ASP A 44 -16.27 -6.00 -9.12
N PHE A 45 -16.14 -4.81 -8.54
CA PHE A 45 -17.03 -3.65 -8.73
C PHE A 45 -16.29 -2.42 -9.29
N LEU A 46 -15.18 -2.65 -10.00
CA LEU A 46 -14.46 -1.55 -10.63
C LEU A 46 -15.34 -0.82 -11.64
N SER A 47 -15.30 0.50 -11.61
CA SER A 47 -15.87 1.34 -12.65
C SER A 47 -15.20 1.07 -14.01
N ASP A 48 -15.90 1.35 -15.11
CA ASP A 48 -15.34 1.18 -16.45
C ASP A 48 -14.09 2.05 -16.66
N GLU A 49 -14.04 3.24 -16.09
CA GLU A 49 -12.85 4.09 -16.08
C GLU A 49 -11.67 3.42 -15.38
N SER A 50 -11.86 2.91 -14.17
CA SER A 50 -10.81 2.20 -13.42
C SER A 50 -10.37 0.91 -14.12
N ARG A 51 -11.28 0.25 -14.83
CA ARG A 51 -11.02 -0.99 -15.57
C ARG A 51 -10.12 -0.80 -16.79
N THR A 52 -10.05 0.41 -17.34
CA THR A 52 -9.09 0.71 -18.43
C THR A 52 -7.65 0.45 -17.99
N HIS A 53 -7.31 0.64 -16.72
CA HIS A 53 -6.00 0.31 -16.17
C HIS A 53 -5.69 -1.19 -16.19
N PHE A 54 -6.70 -2.04 -16.27
CA PHE A 54 -6.58 -3.50 -16.30
C PHE A 54 -6.79 -4.09 -17.71
N GLN A 55 -6.59 -3.28 -18.75
CA GLN A 55 -6.78 -3.68 -20.15
C GLN A 55 -8.18 -4.26 -20.42
N GLY A 56 -9.20 -3.78 -19.69
CA GLY A 56 -10.56 -4.26 -19.80
C GLY A 56 -10.83 -5.61 -19.10
N LYS A 57 -9.84 -6.24 -18.47
CA LYS A 57 -10.00 -7.55 -17.78
C LYS A 57 -11.05 -7.47 -16.68
N ARG A 58 -11.85 -8.53 -16.57
CA ARG A 58 -12.81 -8.76 -15.49
C ARG A 58 -12.37 -9.98 -14.68
N ALA A 59 -12.52 -9.91 -13.36
CA ALA A 59 -12.18 -11.03 -12.50
C ALA A 59 -13.28 -12.10 -12.51
N THR A 60 -12.88 -13.37 -12.47
CA THR A 60 -13.75 -14.44 -11.99
C THR A 60 -13.96 -14.23 -10.50
N THR A 61 -15.23 -14.06 -10.08
CA THR A 61 -15.58 -13.66 -8.71
C THR A 61 -16.21 -14.78 -7.92
N THR A 62 -16.25 -14.64 -6.60
CA THR A 62 -16.89 -15.60 -5.70
C THR A 62 -18.39 -15.37 -5.58
N PHE A 63 -19.07 -16.23 -4.83
CA PHE A 63 -20.50 -16.07 -4.53
C PHE A 63 -20.83 -14.76 -3.79
N ILE A 64 -19.84 -14.15 -3.10
CA ILE A 64 -20.03 -12.88 -2.38
C ILE A 64 -20.42 -11.74 -3.34
N GLN A 65 -19.97 -11.78 -4.60
CA GLN A 65 -20.34 -10.83 -5.66
C GLN A 65 -21.88 -10.64 -5.77
N ARG A 66 -22.64 -11.69 -5.50
CA ARG A 66 -24.09 -11.72 -5.69
C ARG A 66 -24.88 -11.50 -4.39
N LEU A 67 -24.21 -11.34 -3.26
CA LEU A 67 -24.87 -11.13 -1.98
C LEU A 67 -25.47 -9.70 -1.87
N PRO A 68 -26.53 -9.52 -1.08
CA PRO A 68 -27.19 -8.22 -0.93
C PRO A 68 -26.20 -7.13 -0.49
N LYS A 69 -26.23 -5.97 -1.18
CA LYS A 69 -25.35 -4.82 -0.90
C LYS A 69 -23.85 -5.13 -0.94
N ALA A 70 -23.43 -6.19 -1.66
CA ALA A 70 -22.01 -6.53 -1.79
C ALA A 70 -21.20 -5.35 -2.37
N GLU A 71 -21.73 -4.65 -3.36
CA GLU A 71 -21.07 -3.49 -3.99
C GLU A 71 -20.68 -2.40 -2.98
N THR A 72 -21.57 -2.08 -2.04
CA THR A 72 -21.37 -0.98 -1.07
C THR A 72 -20.89 -1.43 0.31
N SER A 73 -20.95 -2.74 0.60
CA SER A 73 -20.73 -3.26 1.96
C SER A 73 -20.06 -4.65 1.96
N TYR A 74 -19.28 -4.99 0.92
CA TYR A 74 -18.58 -6.29 0.83
C TYR A 74 -17.74 -6.61 2.07
N GLN A 75 -17.17 -5.61 2.72
CA GLN A 75 -16.35 -5.78 3.93
C GLN A 75 -17.14 -6.44 5.10
N LYS A 76 -18.46 -6.29 5.13
CA LYS A 76 -19.31 -6.97 6.13
C LYS A 76 -19.36 -8.49 5.94
N TYR A 77 -19.00 -8.96 4.76
CA TYR A 77 -18.90 -10.38 4.43
C TYR A 77 -17.52 -10.98 4.75
N LEU A 78 -16.64 -10.22 5.41
CA LEU A 78 -15.32 -10.69 5.83
C LEU A 78 -15.33 -12.09 6.48
N PRO A 79 -16.29 -12.47 7.36
CA PRO A 79 -16.34 -13.82 7.94
C PRO A 79 -16.57 -14.93 6.91
N LEU A 80 -17.14 -14.63 5.73
CA LEU A 80 -17.37 -15.58 4.64
C LEU A 80 -16.23 -15.60 3.61
N MET A 81 -15.39 -14.58 3.57
CA MET A 81 -14.31 -14.45 2.59
C MET A 81 -13.32 -15.62 2.60
N PRO A 82 -12.95 -16.22 3.76
CA PRO A 82 -12.14 -17.43 3.79
C PRO A 82 -12.70 -18.57 2.93
N VAL A 83 -13.98 -18.90 3.11
CA VAL A 83 -14.65 -19.93 2.34
C VAL A 83 -14.78 -19.51 0.87
N ALA A 84 -15.07 -18.24 0.63
CA ALA A 84 -15.27 -17.72 -0.73
C ALA A 84 -14.00 -17.82 -1.57
N ILE A 85 -12.84 -17.42 -1.05
CA ILE A 85 -11.56 -17.45 -1.77
C ILE A 85 -11.12 -18.89 -2.06
N GLU A 86 -11.40 -19.83 -1.15
CA GLU A 86 -11.10 -21.25 -1.32
C GLU A 86 -11.97 -21.92 -2.40
N GLN A 87 -13.06 -21.29 -2.87
CA GLN A 87 -13.92 -21.79 -3.94
C GLN A 87 -13.49 -21.32 -5.35
N LEU A 88 -12.50 -20.46 -5.45
CA LEU A 88 -11.95 -20.07 -6.75
C LEU A 88 -11.10 -21.23 -7.30
N ASP A 89 -11.51 -21.75 -8.45
CA ASP A 89 -10.80 -22.85 -9.11
C ASP A 89 -9.64 -22.31 -9.95
N VAL A 90 -8.44 -22.49 -9.43
CA VAL A 90 -7.17 -22.16 -10.11
C VAL A 90 -6.38 -23.41 -10.50
N SER A 91 -7.00 -24.60 -10.49
CA SER A 91 -6.32 -25.87 -10.74
C SER A 91 -5.71 -26.02 -12.14
N ALA A 92 -6.20 -25.24 -13.12
CA ALA A 92 -5.72 -25.26 -14.50
C ALA A 92 -4.46 -24.40 -14.75
N TYR A 93 -3.91 -23.75 -13.71
CA TYR A 93 -2.80 -22.81 -13.83
C TYR A 93 -1.51 -23.39 -13.24
N ASP A 94 -0.38 -23.03 -13.85
CA ASP A 94 0.94 -23.46 -13.43
C ASP A 94 1.50 -22.56 -12.31
N ILE A 95 1.25 -21.24 -12.43
CA ILE A 95 1.66 -20.23 -11.48
C ILE A 95 0.42 -19.51 -10.95
N VAL A 96 0.32 -19.43 -9.63
CA VAL A 96 -0.71 -18.65 -8.96
C VAL A 96 -0.04 -17.47 -8.25
N LEU A 97 -0.36 -16.25 -8.67
CA LEU A 97 0.04 -15.03 -8.01
C LEU A 97 -1.10 -14.57 -7.11
N SER A 98 -0.83 -14.15 -5.89
CA SER A 98 -1.83 -13.51 -5.06
C SER A 98 -1.38 -12.12 -4.62
N SER A 99 -2.18 -11.09 -4.90
CA SER A 99 -2.01 -9.73 -4.40
C SER A 99 -2.85 -9.59 -3.15
N SER A 100 -2.21 -9.67 -1.97
CA SER A 100 -2.93 -9.95 -0.71
C SER A 100 -2.69 -8.89 0.37
N HIS A 101 -3.77 -8.43 0.96
CA HIS A 101 -3.81 -7.68 2.22
C HIS A 101 -4.92 -8.19 3.15
N ALA A 102 -5.64 -9.23 2.69
CA ALA A 102 -6.68 -9.92 3.45
C ALA A 102 -6.68 -11.43 3.15
N VAL A 103 -7.43 -11.89 2.15
CA VAL A 103 -7.73 -13.32 1.94
C VAL A 103 -7.14 -13.94 0.68
N ALA A 104 -6.67 -13.15 -0.28
CA ALA A 104 -6.25 -13.62 -1.61
C ALA A 104 -5.21 -14.75 -1.56
N LYS A 105 -4.26 -14.71 -0.61
CA LYS A 105 -3.26 -15.78 -0.43
C LYS A 105 -3.83 -17.12 0.01
N GLY A 106 -5.10 -17.14 0.42
CA GLY A 106 -5.80 -18.35 0.88
C GLY A 106 -6.41 -19.18 -0.23
N VAL A 107 -6.26 -18.81 -1.50
CA VAL A 107 -6.66 -19.64 -2.64
C VAL A 107 -5.96 -21.00 -2.57
N LEU A 108 -6.69 -22.07 -2.91
CA LEU A 108 -6.17 -23.43 -2.83
C LEU A 108 -5.32 -23.75 -4.06
N THR A 109 -4.12 -24.28 -3.83
CA THR A 109 -3.19 -24.69 -4.87
C THR A 109 -2.75 -26.13 -4.68
N GLY A 110 -2.49 -26.83 -5.78
CA GLY A 110 -1.97 -28.20 -5.78
C GLY A 110 -0.44 -28.27 -5.72
N PRO A 111 0.12 -29.49 -5.57
CA PRO A 111 1.58 -29.68 -5.43
C PRO A 111 2.37 -29.33 -6.69
N ASP A 112 1.71 -29.34 -7.85
CA ASP A 112 2.32 -29.04 -9.14
C ASP A 112 2.20 -27.56 -9.56
N GLN A 113 1.64 -26.73 -8.69
CA GLN A 113 1.42 -25.30 -8.89
C GLN A 113 2.37 -24.49 -8.00
N MET A 114 3.03 -23.48 -8.56
CA MET A 114 3.83 -22.55 -7.79
C MET A 114 2.97 -21.37 -7.34
N HIS A 115 2.81 -21.21 -6.03
CA HIS A 115 2.08 -20.06 -5.45
C HIS A 115 3.03 -19.01 -4.90
N ILE A 116 2.96 -17.80 -5.46
CA ILE A 116 3.72 -16.63 -4.99
C ILE A 116 2.74 -15.57 -4.49
N SER A 117 2.91 -15.14 -3.25
CA SER A 117 2.05 -14.12 -2.65
C SER A 117 2.78 -12.78 -2.50
N TYR A 118 2.32 -11.76 -3.23
CA TYR A 118 2.70 -10.38 -3.01
C TYR A 118 1.84 -9.80 -1.88
N VAL A 119 2.45 -9.59 -0.73
CA VAL A 119 1.75 -9.17 0.48
C VAL A 119 1.91 -7.67 0.70
N HIS A 120 0.80 -6.95 0.59
CA HIS A 120 0.74 -5.52 0.94
C HIS A 120 0.79 -5.34 2.45
N SER A 121 0.12 -6.21 3.18
CA SER A 121 0.15 -6.32 4.64
C SER A 121 -0.48 -7.65 5.07
N PRO A 122 -0.02 -8.33 6.11
CA PRO A 122 -0.85 -9.27 6.85
C PRO A 122 -2.12 -8.58 7.35
N ILE A 123 -3.21 -9.34 7.55
CA ILE A 123 -4.53 -8.77 7.91
C ILE A 123 -4.45 -7.91 9.17
N ARG A 124 -4.28 -6.58 9.02
CA ARG A 124 -4.00 -5.63 10.11
C ARG A 124 -5.02 -5.71 11.24
N TYR A 125 -6.31 -5.66 10.87
CA TYR A 125 -7.41 -5.65 11.83
C TYR A 125 -7.63 -7.00 12.54
N ALA A 126 -7.01 -8.06 12.07
CA ALA A 126 -7.04 -9.36 12.73
C ALA A 126 -5.80 -9.60 13.61
N TRP A 127 -4.70 -8.94 13.36
CA TRP A 127 -3.42 -9.13 14.05
C TRP A 127 -3.07 -7.95 14.95
N ASP A 128 -1.98 -7.26 14.66
CA ASP A 128 -1.35 -6.26 15.54
C ASP A 128 -2.19 -5.00 15.76
N LEU A 129 -3.02 -4.59 14.80
CA LEU A 129 -3.91 -3.44 14.94
C LEU A 129 -5.34 -3.79 15.39
N GLN A 130 -5.60 -5.03 15.80
CA GLN A 130 -6.95 -5.48 16.19
C GLN A 130 -7.61 -4.56 17.21
N HIS A 131 -6.88 -4.20 18.27
CA HIS A 131 -7.46 -3.40 19.35
C HIS A 131 -7.80 -1.97 18.92
N GLN A 132 -7.00 -1.39 18.02
CA GLN A 132 -7.28 -0.09 17.44
C GLN A 132 -8.55 -0.12 16.59
N TYR A 133 -8.63 -1.06 15.63
CA TYR A 133 -9.80 -1.20 14.76
C TYR A 133 -11.09 -1.50 15.53
N LEU A 134 -11.04 -2.33 16.56
CA LEU A 134 -12.20 -2.60 17.40
C LEU A 134 -12.68 -1.33 18.14
N ARG A 135 -11.77 -0.49 18.65
CA ARG A 135 -12.15 0.79 19.29
C ARG A 135 -12.75 1.76 18.27
N GLU A 136 -12.13 1.93 17.11
CA GLU A 136 -12.61 2.81 16.04
C GLU A 136 -13.99 2.39 15.53
N ALA A 137 -14.23 1.06 15.41
CA ALA A 137 -15.52 0.50 15.01
C ALA A 137 -16.55 0.45 16.17
N LYS A 138 -16.19 0.87 17.40
CA LYS A 138 -17.02 0.73 18.62
C LYS A 138 -17.44 -0.73 18.89
N LEU A 139 -16.57 -1.67 18.57
CA LEU A 139 -16.71 -3.12 18.76
C LEU A 139 -15.76 -3.68 19.83
N ASP A 140 -15.22 -2.83 20.70
CA ASP A 140 -14.30 -3.23 21.76
C ASP A 140 -15.02 -3.81 23.00
N LYS A 141 -16.33 -3.52 23.18
CA LYS A 141 -17.15 -3.88 24.35
C LYS A 141 -18.48 -4.52 23.96
N GLY A 142 -19.12 -5.16 24.95
CA GLY A 142 -20.46 -5.76 24.82
C GLY A 142 -20.50 -7.02 23.95
N LEU A 143 -21.72 -7.56 23.75
CA LEU A 143 -21.94 -8.82 23.02
C LEU A 143 -21.43 -8.77 21.58
N LYS A 144 -21.64 -7.65 20.87
CA LYS A 144 -21.12 -7.44 19.50
C LYS A 144 -19.61 -7.51 19.48
N GLY A 145 -18.95 -6.95 20.50
CA GLY A 145 -17.50 -7.00 20.64
C GLY A 145 -16.97 -8.42 20.89
N ILE A 146 -17.68 -9.24 21.67
CA ILE A 146 -17.32 -10.65 21.89
C ILE A 146 -17.39 -11.42 20.56
N ILE A 147 -18.49 -11.25 19.82
CA ILE A 147 -18.67 -11.88 18.50
C ILE A 147 -17.58 -11.44 17.53
N ALA A 148 -17.28 -10.13 17.45
CA ALA A 148 -16.25 -9.61 16.58
C ALA A 148 -14.86 -10.21 16.92
N LYS A 149 -14.50 -10.27 18.19
CA LYS A 149 -13.23 -10.87 18.65
C LYS A 149 -13.14 -12.36 18.30
N TYR A 150 -14.25 -13.10 18.46
CA TYR A 150 -14.33 -14.51 18.08
C TYR A 150 -14.14 -14.71 16.56
N LEU A 151 -14.82 -13.92 15.74
CA LEU A 151 -14.69 -13.98 14.29
C LEU A 151 -13.26 -13.64 13.84
N LEU A 152 -12.65 -12.60 14.42
CA LEU A 152 -11.25 -12.23 14.15
C LEU A 152 -10.28 -13.34 14.60
N HIS A 153 -10.58 -14.05 15.70
CA HIS A 153 -9.80 -15.23 16.11
C HIS A 153 -9.87 -16.34 15.06
N LYS A 154 -11.08 -16.65 14.54
CA LYS A 154 -11.25 -17.64 13.47
C LYS A 154 -10.51 -17.24 12.19
N ILE A 155 -10.58 -15.95 11.82
CA ILE A 155 -9.83 -15.42 10.68
C ILE A 155 -8.32 -15.60 10.88
N ARG A 156 -7.76 -15.31 12.07
CA ARG A 156 -6.34 -15.53 12.35
C ARG A 156 -5.90 -16.98 12.21
N LEU A 157 -6.70 -17.92 12.70
CA LEU A 157 -6.41 -19.36 12.56
C LEU A 157 -6.35 -19.76 11.08
N TRP A 158 -7.32 -19.30 10.30
CA TRP A 158 -7.38 -19.54 8.87
C TRP A 158 -6.20 -18.87 8.14
N ASP A 159 -5.96 -17.61 8.42
CA ASP A 159 -4.92 -16.78 7.81
C ASP A 159 -3.50 -17.35 8.06
N TYR A 160 -3.25 -17.82 9.29
CA TYR A 160 -1.99 -18.50 9.64
C TYR A 160 -1.86 -19.85 8.90
N ARG A 161 -2.92 -20.65 8.87
CA ARG A 161 -2.94 -21.93 8.18
C ARG A 161 -2.64 -21.78 6.69
N THR A 162 -3.29 -20.84 6.02
CA THR A 162 -3.16 -20.65 4.58
C THR A 162 -1.78 -20.14 4.14
N ALA A 163 -1.02 -19.54 5.06
CA ALA A 163 0.38 -19.16 4.78
C ALA A 163 1.29 -20.37 4.44
N ASN A 164 0.91 -21.58 4.83
CA ASN A 164 1.66 -22.81 4.48
C ASN A 164 1.45 -23.24 3.03
N GLY A 165 0.35 -22.83 2.38
CA GLY A 165 0.08 -23.10 0.98
C GLY A 165 0.84 -22.18 0.00
N VAL A 166 1.54 -21.16 0.51
CA VAL A 166 2.33 -20.23 -0.30
C VAL A 166 3.77 -20.72 -0.40
N ASN A 167 4.28 -20.90 -1.62
CA ASN A 167 5.67 -21.27 -1.83
C ASN A 167 6.61 -20.11 -1.48
N HIS A 168 6.36 -18.93 -2.04
CA HIS A 168 7.21 -17.75 -1.86
C HIS A 168 6.39 -16.52 -1.48
N PHE A 169 6.88 -15.77 -0.49
CA PHE A 169 6.31 -14.50 -0.10
C PHE A 169 7.15 -13.34 -0.63
N ILE A 170 6.48 -12.37 -1.23
CA ILE A 170 7.05 -11.07 -1.57
C ILE A 170 6.38 -10.02 -0.68
N ALA A 171 7.16 -9.20 -0.01
CA ALA A 171 6.69 -8.08 0.78
C ALA A 171 6.90 -6.76 0.04
N ASN A 172 5.99 -5.81 0.19
CA ASN A 172 6.11 -4.47 -0.39
C ASN A 172 7.14 -3.58 0.33
N SER A 173 7.72 -4.04 1.45
CA SER A 173 8.73 -3.33 2.24
C SER A 173 9.40 -4.28 3.24
N HIS A 174 10.57 -3.93 3.74
CA HIS A 174 11.19 -4.64 4.87
C HIS A 174 10.32 -4.58 6.14
N PHE A 175 9.58 -3.49 6.32
CA PHE A 175 8.60 -3.38 7.41
C PHE A 175 7.55 -4.49 7.32
N ILE A 176 7.00 -4.75 6.14
CA ILE A 176 6.03 -5.84 5.92
C ILE A 176 6.70 -7.22 5.95
N ALA A 177 7.93 -7.36 5.46
CA ALA A 177 8.66 -8.62 5.59
C ALA A 177 8.82 -9.03 7.07
N ARG A 178 9.14 -8.08 7.96
CA ARG A 178 9.18 -8.34 9.42
C ARG A 178 7.81 -8.75 9.98
N ARG A 179 6.71 -8.15 9.50
CA ARG A 179 5.34 -8.53 9.91
C ARG A 179 4.98 -9.94 9.43
N ILE A 180 5.31 -10.30 8.18
CA ILE A 180 5.15 -11.65 7.64
C ILE A 180 5.91 -12.65 8.51
N LYS A 181 7.18 -12.36 8.83
CA LYS A 181 8.00 -13.22 9.71
C LYS A 181 7.37 -13.39 11.09
N LYS A 182 6.85 -12.32 11.68
CA LYS A 182 6.21 -12.36 13.00
C LYS A 182 4.90 -13.13 12.99
N VAL A 183 4.07 -12.93 11.96
CA VAL A 183 2.70 -13.45 11.89
C VAL A 183 2.67 -14.88 11.37
N TYR A 184 3.43 -15.19 10.31
CA TYR A 184 3.38 -16.49 9.63
C TYR A 184 4.60 -17.37 9.88
N GLY A 185 5.65 -16.87 10.55
CA GLY A 185 6.92 -17.59 10.71
C GLY A 185 7.71 -17.75 9.40
N ARG A 186 7.25 -17.15 8.30
CA ARG A 186 7.82 -17.28 6.96
C ARG A 186 8.75 -16.10 6.62
N ASN A 187 9.78 -16.35 5.83
CA ASN A 187 10.58 -15.28 5.23
C ASN A 187 9.83 -14.71 4.01
N ALA A 188 10.14 -13.47 3.67
CA ALA A 188 9.64 -12.81 2.48
C ALA A 188 10.79 -12.01 1.83
N ASP A 189 10.88 -12.08 0.52
CA ASP A 189 11.73 -11.21 -0.28
C ASP A 189 11.05 -9.85 -0.45
N VAL A 190 11.83 -8.78 -0.62
CA VAL A 190 11.25 -7.43 -0.75
C VAL A 190 11.32 -6.97 -2.19
N ILE A 191 10.15 -6.67 -2.76
CA ILE A 191 10.01 -5.98 -4.04
C ILE A 191 9.09 -4.79 -3.79
N TYR A 192 9.66 -3.60 -3.82
CA TYR A 192 8.89 -2.37 -3.57
C TYR A 192 7.80 -2.16 -4.60
N PRO A 193 6.64 -1.61 -4.22
CA PRO A 193 5.52 -1.40 -5.14
C PRO A 193 5.87 -0.35 -6.19
N PRO A 194 5.27 -0.46 -7.40
CA PRO A 194 5.55 0.45 -8.50
C PRO A 194 4.98 1.85 -8.22
N VAL A 195 5.80 2.87 -8.43
CA VAL A 195 5.39 4.27 -8.44
C VAL A 195 5.62 4.82 -9.84
N ASP A 196 4.58 5.39 -10.45
CA ASP A 196 4.68 5.98 -11.79
C ASP A 196 5.35 7.36 -11.72
N VAL A 197 6.66 7.33 -11.45
CA VAL A 197 7.48 8.54 -11.30
C VAL A 197 7.55 9.41 -12.57
N ARG A 198 7.20 8.87 -13.74
CA ARG A 198 7.20 9.62 -15.01
C ARG A 198 6.09 10.66 -15.09
N ARG A 199 5.02 10.47 -14.33
CA ARG A 199 3.90 11.43 -14.24
C ARG A 199 4.22 12.67 -13.39
N PHE A 200 5.36 12.67 -12.69
CA PHE A 200 5.75 13.74 -11.79
C PHE A 200 6.91 14.51 -12.42
N ILE A 201 6.72 15.83 -12.56
CA ILE A 201 7.73 16.72 -13.16
C ILE A 201 8.61 17.26 -12.05
N LEU A 202 9.93 17.13 -12.21
CA LEU A 202 10.89 17.74 -11.31
C LEU A 202 10.75 19.26 -11.34
N ASN A 203 10.68 19.88 -10.17
CA ASN A 203 10.71 21.33 -10.01
C ASN A 203 11.76 21.71 -8.96
N GLU A 204 12.70 22.54 -9.35
CA GLU A 204 13.76 23.04 -8.48
C GLU A 204 13.29 24.27 -7.69
N ASN A 205 12.33 25.02 -8.23
CA ASN A 205 11.82 26.25 -7.61
C ASN A 205 10.63 25.91 -6.70
N LYS A 206 10.81 26.04 -5.40
CA LYS A 206 9.79 25.75 -4.40
C LYS A 206 9.13 27.01 -3.89
N GLU A 207 7.83 26.98 -3.73
CA GLU A 207 7.04 28.03 -3.09
C GLU A 207 7.05 27.84 -1.56
N ASP A 208 6.80 28.91 -0.82
CA ASP A 208 6.88 28.90 0.64
C ASP A 208 5.57 28.39 1.29
N TYR A 209 5.22 27.15 0.99
CA TYR A 209 4.15 26.42 1.67
C TYR A 209 4.47 24.93 1.82
N TYR A 210 3.83 24.31 2.78
CA TYR A 210 3.86 22.86 3.04
C TYR A 210 2.60 22.22 2.49
N VAL A 211 2.69 20.96 2.08
CA VAL A 211 1.53 20.21 1.58
C VAL A 211 1.42 18.85 2.26
N THR A 212 0.20 18.42 2.51
CA THR A 212 -0.14 17.04 2.83
C THR A 212 -1.31 16.59 1.99
N ALA A 213 -1.25 15.35 1.47
CA ALA A 213 -2.29 14.80 0.60
C ALA A 213 -2.57 13.34 0.94
N SER A 214 -3.81 13.04 1.36
CA SER A 214 -4.24 11.66 1.66
C SER A 214 -5.75 11.58 1.86
N ARG A 215 -6.25 10.34 2.04
CA ARG A 215 -7.59 10.17 2.63
C ARG A 215 -7.58 10.68 4.08
N LEU A 216 -8.57 11.47 4.45
CA LEU A 216 -8.69 12.04 5.80
C LEU A 216 -9.32 11.02 6.75
N VAL A 217 -8.53 10.05 7.18
CA VAL A 217 -8.91 8.96 8.09
C VAL A 217 -7.99 8.94 9.31
N PRO A 218 -8.40 8.37 10.47
CA PRO A 218 -7.69 8.52 11.75
C PRO A 218 -6.20 8.15 11.70
N TYR A 219 -5.84 7.03 11.09
CA TYR A 219 -4.44 6.55 11.07
C TYR A 219 -3.49 7.40 10.23
N LYS A 220 -4.03 8.26 9.33
CA LYS A 220 -3.21 9.20 8.54
C LYS A 220 -2.73 10.40 9.36
N ARG A 221 -3.32 10.65 10.51
CA ARG A 221 -2.90 11.66 11.47
C ARG A 221 -2.81 13.08 10.86
N ILE A 222 -3.72 13.41 9.95
CA ILE A 222 -3.80 14.78 9.38
C ILE A 222 -4.20 15.79 10.46
N ASP A 223 -4.97 15.36 11.46
CA ASP A 223 -5.28 16.15 12.66
C ASP A 223 -4.01 16.65 13.37
N LEU A 224 -3.00 15.79 13.52
CA LEU A 224 -1.71 16.16 14.11
C LEU A 224 -0.96 17.20 13.27
N ILE A 225 -0.97 17.04 11.93
CA ILE A 225 -0.31 17.99 11.03
C ILE A 225 -0.98 19.36 11.16
N VAL A 226 -2.31 19.41 11.13
CA VAL A 226 -3.07 20.66 11.25
C VAL A 226 -2.84 21.31 12.60
N ASP A 227 -2.86 20.55 13.72
CA ASP A 227 -2.55 21.08 15.06
C ASP A 227 -1.15 21.70 15.13
N ALA A 228 -0.15 21.08 14.50
CA ALA A 228 1.22 21.61 14.47
C ALA A 228 1.31 22.93 13.69
N PHE A 229 0.65 23.00 12.51
CA PHE A 229 0.65 24.23 11.72
C PHE A 229 -0.22 25.33 12.34
N ALA A 230 -1.29 25.01 13.06
CA ALA A 230 -2.05 25.97 13.83
C ALA A 230 -1.20 26.67 14.92
N ALA A 231 -0.19 25.96 15.47
CA ALA A 231 0.78 26.52 16.41
C ALA A 231 1.93 27.31 15.72
N MET A 232 2.00 27.33 14.38
CA MET A 232 3.03 28.04 13.60
C MET A 232 2.37 28.99 12.57
N PRO A 233 1.75 30.10 12.98
CA PRO A 233 0.92 30.93 12.11
C PRO A 233 1.66 31.57 10.92
N ASN A 234 2.99 31.61 10.97
CA ASN A 234 3.85 32.10 9.90
C ASN A 234 4.19 31.05 8.82
N LYS A 235 3.68 29.82 8.95
CA LYS A 235 3.93 28.74 7.98
C LYS A 235 2.61 28.30 7.33
N LYS A 236 2.55 28.37 5.99
CA LYS A 236 1.35 27.96 5.23
C LYS A 236 1.31 26.46 5.02
N LEU A 237 0.15 25.83 5.31
CA LEU A 237 -0.14 24.43 5.01
C LEU A 237 -1.31 24.30 4.03
N ILE A 238 -1.13 23.49 3.00
CA ILE A 238 -2.20 23.05 2.11
C ILE A 238 -2.56 21.58 2.45
N VAL A 239 -3.83 21.32 2.70
CA VAL A 239 -4.37 19.98 2.98
C VAL A 239 -5.25 19.53 1.83
N ILE A 240 -4.87 18.43 1.17
CA ILE A 240 -5.60 17.84 0.04
C ILE A 240 -6.14 16.48 0.43
N GLY A 241 -7.42 16.26 0.19
CA GLY A 241 -8.10 14.98 0.43
C GLY A 241 -9.46 15.13 1.07
N ASP A 242 -10.14 14.00 1.24
CA ASP A 242 -11.44 13.90 1.88
C ASP A 242 -11.51 12.61 2.72
N GLY A 243 -12.47 12.54 3.64
CA GLY A 243 -12.67 11.37 4.49
C GLY A 243 -13.42 11.66 5.79
N SER A 244 -13.51 10.64 6.63
CA SER A 244 -14.28 10.67 7.87
C SER A 244 -13.82 11.72 8.89
N GLU A 245 -12.55 12.17 8.82
CA GLU A 245 -11.97 13.16 9.73
C GLU A 245 -12.14 14.62 9.23
N MET A 246 -12.74 14.85 8.06
CA MET A 246 -12.84 16.19 7.46
C MET A 246 -13.41 17.24 8.42
N SER A 247 -14.53 16.96 9.09
CA SER A 247 -15.16 17.90 10.02
C SER A 247 -14.26 18.25 11.20
N LYS A 248 -13.57 17.26 11.76
CA LYS A 248 -12.61 17.44 12.85
C LYS A 248 -11.39 18.27 12.39
N ILE A 249 -10.87 18.01 11.21
CA ILE A 249 -9.74 18.73 10.63
C ILE A 249 -10.11 20.19 10.37
N LYS A 250 -11.29 20.46 9.78
CA LYS A 250 -11.80 21.80 9.55
C LYS A 250 -11.97 22.60 10.83
N SER A 251 -12.41 21.97 11.94
CA SER A 251 -12.61 22.66 13.21
C SER A 251 -11.30 23.10 13.89
N LYS A 252 -10.16 22.55 13.46
CA LYS A 252 -8.81 22.84 13.97
C LYS A 252 -8.01 23.79 13.09
N ALA A 253 -8.43 23.96 11.84
CA ALA A 253 -7.72 24.79 10.85
C ALA A 253 -7.75 26.26 11.26
N THR A 254 -6.59 26.90 11.18
CA THR A 254 -6.36 28.34 11.37
C THR A 254 -6.18 29.02 10.00
N THR A 255 -6.03 30.34 9.97
CA THR A 255 -5.95 31.13 8.70
C THR A 255 -4.77 30.73 7.80
N ASN A 256 -3.71 30.13 8.34
CA ASN A 256 -2.55 29.64 7.60
C ASN A 256 -2.71 28.20 7.10
N VAL A 257 -3.83 27.53 7.41
CA VAL A 257 -4.13 26.15 6.98
C VAL A 257 -5.29 26.17 6.00
N GLU A 258 -5.00 25.88 4.72
CA GLU A 258 -5.97 25.84 3.63
C GLU A 258 -6.35 24.38 3.32
N ILE A 259 -7.65 24.07 3.41
CA ILE A 259 -8.19 22.73 3.16
C ILE A 259 -8.93 22.73 1.82
N LEU A 260 -8.35 22.09 0.81
CA LEU A 260 -8.89 22.07 -0.56
C LEU A 260 -9.93 20.98 -0.80
N GLY A 261 -10.07 20.02 0.14
CA GLY A 261 -10.90 18.84 -0.09
C GLY A 261 -10.28 17.88 -1.12
N PHE A 262 -11.11 17.02 -1.69
CA PHE A 262 -10.66 16.13 -2.77
C PHE A 262 -10.27 16.96 -4.00
N GLN A 263 -9.12 16.64 -4.58
CA GLN A 263 -8.65 17.27 -5.82
C GLN A 263 -8.27 16.20 -6.85
N PRO A 264 -8.46 16.49 -8.15
CA PRO A 264 -7.94 15.66 -9.23
C PRO A 264 -6.42 15.46 -9.12
N ASN A 265 -5.93 14.33 -9.62
CA ASN A 265 -4.50 13.98 -9.53
C ASN A 265 -3.56 15.04 -10.13
N GLU A 266 -4.00 15.77 -11.17
CA GLU A 266 -3.22 16.85 -11.80
C GLU A 266 -3.01 18.01 -10.85
N ILE A 267 -4.07 18.47 -10.21
CA ILE A 267 -4.01 19.56 -9.22
C ILE A 267 -3.17 19.13 -8.00
N MET A 268 -3.38 17.91 -7.51
CA MET A 268 -2.58 17.37 -6.39
C MET A 268 -1.07 17.35 -6.74
N ARG A 269 -0.72 16.93 -7.97
CA ARG A 269 0.67 16.93 -8.44
C ARG A 269 1.27 18.34 -8.51
N ASP A 270 0.50 19.33 -8.96
CA ASP A 270 0.97 20.70 -9.02
C ASP A 270 1.25 21.27 -7.63
N TYR A 271 0.38 21.04 -6.66
CA TYR A 271 0.67 21.40 -5.27
C TYR A 271 1.89 20.67 -4.69
N MET A 272 2.03 19.38 -4.96
CA MET A 272 3.22 18.63 -4.52
C MET A 272 4.50 19.16 -5.16
N LYS A 273 4.46 19.45 -6.46
CA LYS A 273 5.60 19.92 -7.24
C LYS A 273 6.15 21.24 -6.74
N ASN A 274 5.28 22.16 -6.35
CA ASN A 274 5.65 23.51 -5.95
C ASN A 274 5.90 23.66 -4.44
N ALA A 275 5.45 22.73 -3.62
CA ALA A 275 5.58 22.79 -2.17
C ALA A 275 7.04 22.81 -1.70
N LYS A 276 7.34 23.56 -0.64
CA LYS A 276 8.61 23.56 0.08
C LYS A 276 8.95 22.19 0.64
N ALA A 277 7.94 21.51 1.26
CA ALA A 277 8.02 20.13 1.70
C ALA A 277 6.65 19.45 1.74
N PHE A 278 6.67 18.12 1.63
CA PHE A 278 5.52 17.26 1.87
C PHE A 278 5.56 16.74 3.31
N VAL A 279 4.45 16.90 4.05
CA VAL A 279 4.36 16.47 5.47
C VAL A 279 3.55 15.17 5.56
N PHE A 280 4.12 14.16 6.21
CA PHE A 280 3.57 12.81 6.27
C PHE A 280 3.63 12.22 7.69
N ALA A 281 2.49 12.19 8.38
CA ALA A 281 2.43 11.79 9.79
C ALA A 281 1.96 10.33 10.02
N ALA A 282 1.65 9.60 8.96
CA ALA A 282 1.17 8.23 9.06
C ALA A 282 2.30 7.22 9.31
N GLU A 283 2.00 6.15 10.07
CA GLU A 283 2.76 4.90 10.03
C GLU A 283 2.15 4.01 8.94
N GLU A 284 2.83 3.87 7.82
CA GLU A 284 2.37 3.08 6.68
C GLU A 284 3.31 1.94 6.31
N ASP A 285 2.79 1.02 5.51
CA ASP A 285 3.52 -0.16 5.09
C ASP A 285 4.63 0.17 4.09
N PHE A 286 4.40 1.15 3.20
CA PHE A 286 5.39 1.64 2.24
C PHE A 286 5.36 3.17 2.14
N GLY A 287 4.21 3.77 1.84
CA GLY A 287 4.07 5.22 1.66
C GLY A 287 4.35 5.65 0.22
N ILE A 288 3.39 5.41 -0.68
CA ILE A 288 3.50 5.80 -2.11
C ILE A 288 3.58 7.31 -2.24
N THR A 289 2.73 8.06 -1.52
CA THR A 289 2.65 9.53 -1.64
C THR A 289 3.96 10.27 -1.29
N PRO A 290 4.72 9.90 -0.24
CA PRO A 290 6.07 10.41 -0.01
C PRO A 290 7.04 10.18 -1.18
N VAL A 291 6.93 9.06 -1.89
CA VAL A 291 7.75 8.80 -3.08
C VAL A 291 7.29 9.68 -4.25
N GLU A 292 5.98 9.88 -4.42
CA GLU A 292 5.40 10.78 -5.42
C GLU A 292 5.87 12.24 -5.21
N ALA A 293 5.90 12.70 -3.95
CA ALA A 293 6.44 14.02 -3.61
C ALA A 293 7.93 14.13 -3.98
N GLN A 294 8.74 13.14 -3.61
CA GLN A 294 10.17 13.10 -3.98
C GLN A 294 10.36 13.03 -5.50
N ALA A 295 9.46 12.37 -6.23
CA ALA A 295 9.49 12.36 -7.70
C ALA A 295 9.32 13.78 -8.30
N CYS A 296 8.66 14.69 -7.62
CA CYS A 296 8.58 16.11 -7.97
C CYS A 296 9.81 16.93 -7.50
N GLY A 297 10.78 16.32 -6.86
CA GLY A 297 11.88 17.02 -6.20
C GLY A 297 11.50 17.67 -4.87
N THR A 298 10.39 17.26 -4.26
CA THR A 298 9.88 17.84 -3.01
C THR A 298 10.36 17.03 -1.83
N PRO A 299 11.09 17.62 -0.88
CA PRO A 299 11.53 16.99 0.36
C PRO A 299 10.36 16.51 1.21
N VAL A 300 10.62 15.52 2.07
CA VAL A 300 9.58 14.94 2.92
C VAL A 300 9.91 15.11 4.40
N ILE A 301 8.94 15.58 5.19
CA ILE A 301 8.98 15.58 6.65
C ILE A 301 8.04 14.47 7.11
N ALA A 302 8.59 13.38 7.66
CA ALA A 302 7.80 12.19 7.92
C ALA A 302 7.94 11.64 9.34
N PHE A 303 6.89 10.92 9.78
CA PHE A 303 7.01 10.08 10.96
C PHE A 303 8.03 8.95 10.71
N GLY A 304 9.03 8.86 11.59
CA GLY A 304 10.16 7.95 11.46
C GLY A 304 9.82 6.49 11.78
N LYS A 305 8.73 5.94 11.19
CA LYS A 305 8.31 4.54 11.34
C LYS A 305 7.70 3.97 10.08
N GLY A 306 7.68 2.63 10.02
CA GLY A 306 7.10 1.90 8.90
C GLY A 306 7.90 2.07 7.61
N GLY A 307 7.23 2.13 6.49
CA GLY A 307 7.81 2.27 5.16
C GLY A 307 8.53 3.60 4.91
N SER A 308 8.24 4.64 5.70
CA SER A 308 8.95 5.92 5.60
C SER A 308 10.46 5.77 5.79
N LEU A 309 10.89 4.84 6.66
CA LEU A 309 12.30 4.53 6.89
C LEU A 309 13.02 3.95 5.66
N GLU A 310 12.28 3.46 4.68
CA GLU A 310 12.80 2.84 3.46
C GLU A 310 12.70 3.75 2.25
N THR A 311 11.68 4.63 2.25
CA THR A 311 11.36 5.51 1.14
C THR A 311 11.98 6.91 1.24
N ILE A 312 12.50 7.29 2.41
CA ILE A 312 13.10 8.60 2.66
C ILE A 312 14.52 8.41 3.18
N ARG A 313 15.47 9.14 2.61
CA ARG A 313 16.84 9.25 3.13
C ARG A 313 16.89 10.42 4.11
N PRO A 314 17.01 10.18 5.44
CA PRO A 314 16.97 11.27 6.41
C PRO A 314 18.20 12.17 6.35
N TYR A 315 18.07 13.39 6.84
CA TYR A 315 19.23 14.25 7.07
C TYR A 315 20.27 13.54 7.97
N GLY A 316 21.55 13.69 7.62
CA GLY A 316 22.66 12.98 8.28
C GLY A 316 23.21 11.79 7.48
N VAL A 317 22.50 11.34 6.44
CA VAL A 317 23.04 10.36 5.47
C VAL A 317 23.39 11.04 4.13
N ASN A 318 24.10 10.32 3.25
CA ASN A 318 24.45 10.83 1.92
C ASN A 318 23.16 11.04 1.07
N LYS A 319 23.10 12.18 0.36
CA LYS A 319 21.97 12.57 -0.50
C LYS A 319 20.63 12.54 0.26
N PRO A 320 20.46 13.34 1.33
CA PRO A 320 19.22 13.33 2.10
C PRO A 320 18.04 13.80 1.25
N THR A 321 16.86 13.29 1.54
CA THR A 321 15.58 13.62 0.88
C THR A 321 14.52 14.10 1.83
N GLY A 322 14.82 14.17 3.14
CA GLY A 322 13.88 14.64 4.14
C GLY A 322 14.40 14.54 5.56
N VAL A 323 13.48 14.74 6.50
CA VAL A 323 13.72 14.63 7.94
C VAL A 323 12.65 13.75 8.59
N PHE A 324 13.01 13.12 9.71
CA PHE A 324 12.06 12.35 10.52
C PHE A 324 11.72 13.06 11.81
N PHE A 325 10.46 12.93 12.24
CA PHE A 325 10.08 13.16 13.64
C PHE A 325 9.83 11.81 14.34
N ALA A 326 10.20 11.76 15.65
CA ALA A 326 10.27 10.49 16.37
C ALA A 326 8.93 10.06 17.01
N GLU A 327 8.06 11.02 17.33
CA GLU A 327 6.80 10.77 18.00
C GLU A 327 5.64 11.47 17.29
N GLN A 328 4.49 10.82 17.23
CA GLN A 328 3.27 11.42 16.66
C GLN A 328 2.67 12.45 17.63
N THR A 329 3.45 13.47 17.97
CA THR A 329 3.08 14.61 18.82
C THR A 329 3.33 15.94 18.14
N VAL A 330 2.57 16.98 18.51
CA VAL A 330 2.72 18.33 17.94
C VAL A 330 4.14 18.88 18.15
N PRO A 331 4.75 18.82 19.34
CA PRO A 331 6.12 19.30 19.54
C PRO A 331 7.14 18.58 18.63
N SER A 332 7.08 17.24 18.54
CA SER A 332 8.03 16.46 17.73
C SER A 332 7.94 16.81 16.24
N LEU A 333 6.73 17.08 15.71
CA LEU A 333 6.56 17.53 14.34
C LEU A 333 7.06 18.96 14.13
N ILE A 334 6.80 19.87 15.06
CA ILE A 334 7.31 21.26 15.02
C ILE A 334 8.84 21.28 15.02
N ASP A 335 9.48 20.48 15.88
CA ASP A 335 10.94 20.37 15.94
C ASP A 335 11.53 19.88 14.61
N ALA A 336 10.88 18.89 13.97
CA ALA A 336 11.30 18.40 12.66
C ALA A 336 11.12 19.45 11.55
N ILE A 337 10.05 20.24 11.59
CA ILE A 337 9.84 21.34 10.64
C ILE A 337 10.92 22.42 10.83
N ASN A 338 11.23 22.78 12.07
CA ASN A 338 12.29 23.75 12.36
C ASN A 338 13.68 23.23 11.96
N LEU A 339 13.96 21.95 12.22
CA LEU A 339 15.19 21.33 11.71
C LEU A 339 15.26 21.42 10.18
N PHE A 340 14.17 21.05 9.49
CA PHE A 340 14.07 21.11 8.04
C PHE A 340 14.35 22.51 7.49
N GLU A 341 13.79 23.55 8.09
CA GLU A 341 14.06 24.95 7.71
C GLU A 341 15.56 25.30 7.80
N ASN A 342 16.22 24.86 8.86
CA ASN A 342 17.65 25.12 9.08
C ASN A 342 18.57 24.38 8.10
N ILE A 343 18.06 23.34 7.43
CA ILE A 343 18.85 22.48 6.53
C ILE A 343 18.29 22.43 5.12
N PHE A 344 17.32 23.28 4.79
CA PHE A 344 16.60 23.24 3.52
C PHE A 344 17.55 23.17 2.32
N ASP A 345 18.59 23.99 2.30
CA ASP A 345 19.60 24.05 1.21
C ASP A 345 20.47 22.79 1.10
N LYS A 346 20.40 21.88 2.08
CA LYS A 346 21.14 20.60 2.08
C LYS A 346 20.35 19.45 1.46
N ILE A 347 19.06 19.66 1.18
CA ILE A 347 18.18 18.66 0.56
C ILE A 347 17.81 19.16 -0.83
N THR A 348 18.46 18.60 -1.84
CA THR A 348 18.24 19.08 -3.22
C THR A 348 17.09 18.34 -3.90
N PRO A 349 16.37 18.99 -4.81
CA PRO A 349 15.31 18.37 -5.61
C PRO A 349 15.79 17.14 -6.40
N GLU A 350 17.03 17.17 -6.90
CA GLU A 350 17.65 16.08 -7.65
C GLU A 350 17.86 14.84 -6.77
N ASN A 351 18.29 15.02 -5.52
CA ASN A 351 18.42 13.91 -4.56
C ASN A 351 17.07 13.25 -4.28
N CYS A 352 16.02 14.07 -4.14
CA CYS A 352 14.65 13.57 -3.97
C CYS A 352 14.22 12.76 -5.20
N ARG A 353 14.43 13.32 -6.41
CA ARG A 353 14.11 12.63 -7.67
C ARG A 353 14.89 11.33 -7.84
N GLU A 354 16.21 11.35 -7.60
CA GLU A 354 17.06 10.16 -7.67
C GLU A 354 16.54 9.05 -6.73
N ASN A 355 16.19 9.42 -5.51
CA ASN A 355 15.65 8.46 -4.55
C ASN A 355 14.31 7.86 -5.00
N ALA A 356 13.41 8.69 -5.54
CA ALA A 356 12.10 8.23 -6.02
C ALA A 356 12.24 7.25 -7.21
N LEU A 357 13.23 7.45 -8.09
CA LEU A 357 13.48 6.57 -9.24
C LEU A 357 13.76 5.11 -8.85
N ARG A 358 14.23 4.83 -7.63
CA ARG A 358 14.44 3.48 -7.10
C ARG A 358 13.14 2.67 -7.02
N PHE A 359 12.01 3.33 -7.01
CA PHE A 359 10.67 2.74 -6.87
C PHE A 359 9.86 2.83 -8.17
N SER A 360 10.53 3.08 -9.30
CA SER A 360 9.86 3.24 -10.59
C SER A 360 9.18 1.95 -11.06
N VAL A 361 8.18 2.10 -11.92
CA VAL A 361 7.49 0.99 -12.58
C VAL A 361 8.46 0.07 -13.30
N ASP A 362 9.49 0.63 -13.96
CA ASP A 362 10.48 -0.17 -14.71
C ASP A 362 11.30 -1.07 -13.79
N ILE A 363 11.77 -0.53 -12.65
CA ILE A 363 12.51 -1.30 -11.64
C ILE A 363 11.63 -2.39 -11.04
N PHE A 364 10.36 -2.07 -10.74
CA PHE A 364 9.41 -3.07 -10.28
C PHE A 364 9.25 -4.22 -11.28
N LYS A 365 8.98 -3.90 -12.54
CA LYS A 365 8.77 -4.90 -13.60
C LYS A 365 9.99 -5.78 -13.82
N ASP A 366 11.17 -5.19 -13.91
CA ASP A 366 12.43 -5.92 -14.10
C ASP A 366 12.72 -6.85 -12.91
N THR A 367 12.59 -6.32 -11.68
CA THR A 367 12.85 -7.11 -10.46
C THR A 367 11.83 -8.24 -10.31
N PHE A 368 10.54 -7.95 -10.56
CA PHE A 368 9.46 -8.93 -10.40
C PHE A 368 9.55 -10.04 -11.43
N SER A 369 9.78 -9.72 -12.72
CA SER A 369 9.91 -10.74 -13.75
C SER A 369 11.11 -11.65 -13.52
N LYS A 370 12.28 -11.09 -13.18
CA LYS A 370 13.48 -11.89 -12.83
C LYS A 370 13.22 -12.82 -11.65
N TYR A 371 12.53 -12.34 -10.63
CA TYR A 371 12.17 -13.14 -9.47
C TYR A 371 11.25 -14.31 -9.85
N ILE A 372 10.21 -14.06 -10.63
CA ILE A 372 9.30 -15.13 -11.09
C ILE A 372 10.04 -16.17 -11.91
N ASP A 373 10.88 -15.75 -12.86
CA ASP A 373 11.65 -16.66 -13.72
C ASP A 373 12.61 -17.53 -12.91
N GLU A 374 13.30 -16.95 -11.92
CA GLU A 374 14.18 -17.67 -10.99
C GLU A 374 13.39 -18.73 -10.20
N LYS A 375 12.31 -18.31 -9.52
CA LYS A 375 11.52 -19.21 -8.68
C LYS A 375 10.80 -20.28 -9.47
N TRP A 376 10.34 -19.96 -10.67
CA TRP A 376 9.75 -20.95 -11.57
C TRP A 376 10.78 -21.98 -12.05
N SER A 377 11.99 -21.56 -12.37
CA SER A 377 13.08 -22.47 -12.73
C SER A 377 13.44 -23.40 -11.57
N GLU A 378 13.58 -22.86 -10.35
CA GLU A 378 13.85 -23.65 -9.13
C GLU A 378 12.73 -24.69 -8.87
N PHE A 379 11.47 -24.27 -8.99
CA PHE A 379 10.30 -25.11 -8.78
C PHE A 379 10.28 -26.30 -9.77
N ASN A 380 10.52 -26.03 -11.05
CA ASN A 380 10.55 -27.08 -12.07
C ASN A 380 11.73 -28.06 -11.94
N VAL A 381 12.88 -27.58 -11.46
CA VAL A 381 14.02 -28.47 -11.17
C VAL A 381 13.68 -29.39 -9.99
N ALA A 382 13.12 -28.84 -8.91
CA ALA A 382 12.71 -29.63 -7.75
C ALA A 382 11.66 -30.69 -8.10
N LYS A 383 10.68 -30.33 -8.96
CA LYS A 383 9.65 -31.25 -9.46
C LYS A 383 10.26 -32.43 -10.24
N LYS A 384 11.28 -32.18 -11.08
CA LYS A 384 11.94 -33.23 -11.87
C LYS A 384 12.79 -34.21 -11.03
N ILE A 385 13.24 -33.81 -9.85
CA ILE A 385 14.06 -34.67 -8.96
C ILE A 385 13.16 -35.64 -8.16
N GLN A 386 11.86 -35.33 -8.01
CA GLN A 386 10.92 -36.17 -7.26
C GLN A 386 10.29 -37.28 -8.10
N TYR A 387 10.54 -37.34 -9.38
CA TYR A 387 10.16 -38.40 -10.33
C TYR A 387 11.40 -39.05 -10.94
#